data_eba0c805a5f778f819596ba311431226
#
_entry.id   eba0c805a5f778f819596ba311431226
#
_cell.length_a   1.000
_cell.length_b   1.000
_cell.length_c   1.000
_cell.angle_alpha   90.00
_cell.angle_beta   90.00
_cell.angle_gamma   90.00
#
_symmetry.space_group_name_H-M   'P 1'
#
loop_
_entity.id
_entity.type
_entity.pdbx_description
1 polymer ?
#
loop_
_entity_poly.entity_id
_entity_poly.type
_entity_poly.pdbx_seq_one_letter_code
_entity_poly.pdbx_strand_id
1 'polypeptide(L)'
;MIPPPGAPRVVAAVRQDVQRRIRAILPDCELRFVESGAELLRALDETGCDLLIIGLRFDQSSTAQALRRVLARDGNFPVVCVRGLPFSRLGDATLEASRLALSELGAHNFIDLLQYPDDALGNERVRTMLERLLPRRRGAALSPP
;
A
#
# COMPACT_ATOMS: atom_id res chain seq x y z
N MET A 1 -17.61 8.70 -2.84
CA MET A 1 -17.11 10.02 -3.29
C MET A 1 -16.12 9.81 -4.42
N ILE A 2 -16.29 10.54 -5.50
CA ILE A 2 -15.39 10.43 -6.65
C ILE A 2 -14.14 11.26 -6.35
N PRO A 3 -12.93 10.67 -6.47
CA PRO A 3 -11.72 11.45 -6.24
C PRO A 3 -11.56 12.57 -7.27
N PRO A 4 -10.89 13.66 -6.91
CA PRO A 4 -10.69 14.78 -7.80
C PRO A 4 -9.87 14.38 -9.03
N PRO A 5 -10.03 15.08 -10.16
CA PRO A 5 -9.19 14.84 -11.34
C PRO A 5 -7.71 14.97 -10.99
N GLY A 6 -6.90 14.05 -11.49
CA GLY A 6 -5.48 14.04 -11.19
C GLY A 6 -5.11 13.42 -9.85
N ALA A 7 -6.08 12.83 -9.13
CA ALA A 7 -5.81 12.14 -7.88
C ALA A 7 -4.83 10.98 -8.10
N PRO A 8 -3.93 10.75 -7.15
CA PRO A 8 -3.03 9.62 -7.26
C PRO A 8 -3.79 8.30 -7.29
N ARG A 9 -3.32 7.37 -8.12
CA ARG A 9 -3.89 6.03 -8.22
C ARG A 9 -3.14 5.10 -7.29
N VAL A 10 -3.87 4.52 -6.35
CA VAL A 10 -3.30 3.61 -5.37
C VAL A 10 -3.96 2.24 -5.51
N VAL A 11 -3.15 1.23 -5.75
CA VAL A 11 -3.61 -0.15 -5.71
C VAL A 11 -3.27 -0.69 -4.34
N ALA A 12 -4.26 -1.23 -3.64
CA ALA A 12 -4.08 -1.75 -2.30
C ALA A 12 -4.46 -3.23 -2.25
N ALA A 13 -3.45 -4.07 -2.14
CA ALA A 13 -3.62 -5.52 -1.99
C ALA A 13 -3.66 -5.82 -0.49
N VAL A 14 -4.82 -5.65 0.11
CA VAL A 14 -5.03 -5.83 1.54
C VAL A 14 -6.33 -6.57 1.81
N ARG A 15 -6.41 -7.20 2.98
CA ARG A 15 -7.63 -7.89 3.41
C ARG A 15 -8.75 -6.88 3.68
N GLN A 16 -9.99 -7.34 3.57
CA GLN A 16 -11.16 -6.47 3.73
C GLN A 16 -11.15 -5.67 5.02
N ASP A 17 -10.67 -6.28 6.11
CA ASP A 17 -10.62 -5.60 7.40
C ASP A 17 -9.71 -4.36 7.38
N VAL A 18 -8.71 -4.38 6.51
CA VAL A 18 -7.75 -3.28 6.39
C VAL A 18 -8.22 -2.23 5.38
N GLN A 19 -9.04 -2.63 4.41
CA GLN A 19 -9.51 -1.73 3.34
C GLN A 19 -10.19 -0.48 3.88
N ARG A 20 -11.06 -0.65 4.88
CA ARG A 20 -11.76 0.49 5.47
C ARG A 20 -10.79 1.52 6.04
N ARG A 21 -9.74 1.05 6.69
CA ARG A 21 -8.74 1.93 7.27
C ARG A 21 -7.95 2.65 6.18
N ILE A 22 -7.60 1.95 5.11
CA ILE A 22 -6.88 2.58 3.99
C ILE A 22 -7.74 3.69 3.36
N ARG A 23 -9.04 3.48 3.23
CA ARG A 23 -9.95 4.52 2.74
C ARG A 23 -9.94 5.75 3.65
N ALA A 24 -9.90 5.53 4.95
CA ALA A 24 -9.85 6.64 5.91
C ALA A 24 -8.50 7.37 5.87
N ILE A 25 -7.43 6.65 5.58
CA ILE A 25 -6.08 7.23 5.50
C ILE A 25 -5.91 8.05 4.22
N LEU A 26 -6.42 7.55 3.10
CA LEU A 26 -6.22 8.17 1.78
C LEU A 26 -7.55 8.50 1.09
N PRO A 27 -8.35 9.42 1.67
CA PRO A 27 -9.68 9.72 1.12
C PRO A 27 -9.64 10.45 -0.22
N ASP A 28 -8.51 11.10 -0.54
CA ASP A 28 -8.38 11.90 -1.75
C ASP A 28 -7.69 11.15 -2.89
N CYS A 29 -7.37 9.87 -2.69
CA CYS A 29 -6.75 9.05 -3.71
C CYS A 29 -7.78 8.19 -4.43
N GLU A 30 -7.47 7.83 -5.67
CA GLU A 30 -8.23 6.84 -6.40
C GLU A 30 -7.76 5.46 -5.94
N LEU A 31 -8.55 4.79 -5.12
CA LEU A 31 -8.18 3.51 -4.51
C LEU A 31 -8.79 2.35 -5.27
N ARG A 32 -7.96 1.36 -5.58
CA ARG A 32 -8.43 0.09 -6.11
C ARG A 32 -7.95 -1.03 -5.19
N PHE A 33 -8.89 -1.72 -4.57
CA PHE A 33 -8.59 -2.83 -3.68
C PHE A 33 -8.61 -4.15 -4.42
N VAL A 34 -7.61 -4.98 -4.14
CA VAL A 34 -7.52 -6.33 -4.68
C VAL A 34 -7.25 -7.30 -3.55
N GLU A 35 -7.71 -8.54 -3.70
CA GLU A 35 -7.65 -9.52 -2.63
C GLU A 35 -6.88 -10.79 -3.02
N SER A 36 -6.35 -10.84 -4.22
CA SER A 36 -5.53 -11.96 -4.66
C SER A 36 -4.37 -11.47 -5.53
N GLY A 37 -3.36 -12.31 -5.65
CA GLY A 37 -2.22 -12.00 -6.52
C GLY A 37 -2.63 -11.82 -7.97
N ALA A 38 -3.58 -12.62 -8.45
CA ALA A 38 -4.06 -12.50 -9.83
C ALA A 38 -4.78 -11.18 -10.07
N GLU A 39 -5.63 -10.77 -9.12
CA GLU A 39 -6.30 -9.48 -9.21
C GLU A 39 -5.31 -8.33 -9.16
N LEU A 40 -4.26 -8.46 -8.34
CA LEU A 40 -3.22 -7.46 -8.23
C LEU A 40 -2.56 -7.21 -9.58
N LEU A 41 -2.12 -8.27 -10.24
CA LEU A 41 -1.45 -8.14 -11.53
C LEU A 41 -2.39 -7.56 -12.60
N ARG A 42 -3.66 -7.97 -12.57
CA ARG A 42 -4.66 -7.43 -13.48
C ARG A 42 -4.90 -5.95 -13.25
N ALA A 43 -4.98 -5.53 -11.99
CA ALA A 43 -5.17 -4.12 -11.65
C ALA A 43 -4.01 -3.26 -12.16
N LEU A 44 -2.79 -3.74 -12.00
CA LEU A 44 -1.62 -3.03 -12.47
C LEU A 44 -1.62 -2.88 -13.99
N ASP A 45 -2.12 -3.89 -14.71
CA ASP A 45 -2.23 -3.83 -16.17
C ASP A 45 -3.30 -2.85 -16.64
N GLU A 46 -4.44 -2.85 -15.96
CA GLU A 46 -5.62 -2.10 -16.42
C GLU A 46 -5.55 -0.60 -16.13
N THR A 47 -5.08 -0.23 -14.95
CA THR A 47 -5.20 1.15 -14.49
C THR A 47 -3.86 1.86 -14.27
N GLY A 48 -2.78 1.10 -14.19
CA GLY A 48 -1.53 1.67 -13.73
C GLY A 48 -1.56 1.95 -12.23
N CYS A 49 -0.50 2.53 -11.71
CA CYS A 49 -0.36 2.68 -10.27
C CYS A 49 0.68 3.74 -9.94
N ASP A 50 0.33 4.62 -9.02
CA ASP A 50 1.27 5.61 -8.50
C ASP A 50 1.89 5.15 -7.18
N LEU A 51 1.19 4.25 -6.48
CA LEU A 51 1.65 3.66 -5.23
C LEU A 51 0.97 2.30 -5.06
N LEU A 52 1.77 1.29 -4.74
CA LEU A 52 1.24 -0.02 -4.37
C LEU A 52 1.37 -0.20 -2.87
N ILE A 53 0.24 -0.48 -2.22
CA ILE A 53 0.21 -0.88 -0.81
C ILE A 53 -0.06 -2.39 -0.80
N ILE A 54 0.83 -3.14 -0.19
CA ILE A 54 0.68 -4.59 -0.12
C ILE A 54 0.69 -5.03 1.34
N GLY A 55 -0.39 -5.69 1.76
CA GLY A 55 -0.52 -6.15 3.13
C GLY A 55 0.13 -7.50 3.35
N LEU A 56 0.69 -7.70 4.52
CA LEU A 56 1.17 -9.02 4.90
C LEU A 56 -0.02 -9.96 4.98
N ARG A 57 0.09 -11.08 4.28
CA ARG A 57 -0.98 -12.09 4.22
C ARG A 57 -2.31 -11.55 3.70
N PHE A 58 -2.24 -10.70 2.67
CA PHE A 58 -3.46 -10.16 2.09
C PHE A 58 -4.31 -11.24 1.41
N ASP A 59 -3.70 -12.33 1.00
CA ASP A 59 -4.39 -13.52 0.54
C ASP A 59 -3.72 -14.76 1.12
N GLN A 60 -4.03 -15.94 0.61
CA GLN A 60 -3.42 -17.18 1.10
C GLN A 60 -2.00 -17.37 0.59
N SER A 61 -1.60 -16.58 -0.38
CA SER A 61 -0.26 -16.63 -0.94
C SER A 61 0.70 -15.81 -0.09
N SER A 62 1.99 -16.07 -0.27
CA SER A 62 3.03 -15.28 0.35
C SER A 62 3.05 -13.87 -0.28
N THR A 63 3.11 -12.86 0.58
CA THR A 63 3.31 -11.48 0.14
C THR A 63 4.59 -11.35 -0.68
N ALA A 64 5.64 -12.09 -0.29
CA ALA A 64 6.90 -12.09 -1.03
C ALA A 64 6.73 -12.61 -2.45
N GLN A 65 5.92 -13.66 -2.65
CA GLN A 65 5.65 -14.19 -3.99
C GLN A 65 4.90 -13.16 -4.85
N ALA A 66 3.89 -12.52 -4.28
CA ALA A 66 3.16 -11.49 -4.98
C ALA A 66 4.08 -10.34 -5.38
N LEU A 67 4.93 -9.91 -4.47
CA LEU A 67 5.88 -8.83 -4.73
C LEU A 67 6.87 -9.21 -5.83
N ARG A 68 7.37 -10.44 -5.84
CA ARG A 68 8.27 -10.89 -6.91
C ARG A 68 7.62 -10.79 -8.28
N ARG A 69 6.34 -11.17 -8.38
CA ARG A 69 5.60 -11.06 -9.64
C ARG A 69 5.43 -9.61 -10.07
N VAL A 70 5.16 -8.72 -9.11
CA VAL A 70 5.04 -7.30 -9.39
C VAL A 70 6.36 -6.73 -9.90
N LEU A 71 7.46 -7.05 -9.21
CA LEU A 71 8.77 -6.52 -9.57
C LEU A 71 9.32 -7.09 -10.88
N ALA A 72 8.83 -8.24 -11.31
CA ALA A 72 9.20 -8.82 -12.60
C ALA A 72 8.57 -8.05 -13.78
N ARG A 73 7.64 -7.17 -13.50
CA ARG A 73 6.98 -6.34 -14.51
C ARG A 73 7.67 -4.98 -14.57
N ASP A 74 7.55 -4.33 -15.71
CA ASP A 74 8.01 -2.96 -15.84
C ASP A 74 7.07 -2.05 -15.10
N GLY A 75 7.45 -1.67 -13.90
CA GLY A 75 6.65 -0.77 -13.08
C GLY A 75 7.57 0.16 -12.33
N ASN A 76 7.29 1.44 -12.41
CA ASN A 76 8.11 2.47 -11.80
C ASN A 76 7.31 3.20 -10.73
N PHE A 77 6.87 2.46 -9.74
CA PHE A 77 6.09 3.01 -8.63
C PHE A 77 6.63 2.49 -7.31
N PRO A 78 6.50 3.28 -6.25
CA PRO A 78 6.91 2.83 -4.93
C PRO A 78 5.97 1.74 -4.39
N VAL A 79 6.53 0.86 -3.58
CA VAL A 79 5.81 -0.22 -2.93
C VAL A 79 5.96 -0.06 -1.42
N VAL A 80 4.82 -0.08 -0.73
CA VAL A 80 4.77 -0.04 0.73
C VAL A 80 4.15 -1.32 1.23
N CYS A 81 4.82 -1.98 2.16
CA CYS A 81 4.25 -3.14 2.84
C CYS A 81 3.62 -2.69 4.15
N VAL A 82 2.44 -3.19 4.46
CA VAL A 82 1.74 -2.84 5.69
C VAL A 82 1.36 -4.09 6.47
N ARG A 83 1.41 -3.95 7.79
CA ARG A 83 0.82 -4.93 8.69
C ARG A 83 -0.43 -4.30 9.27
N GLY A 84 -1.59 -4.89 8.96
CA GLY A 84 -2.87 -4.36 9.42
C GLY A 84 -3.60 -5.26 10.41
N LEU A 85 -3.18 -6.52 10.53
CA LEU A 85 -3.78 -7.49 11.42
C LEU A 85 -2.70 -8.16 12.27
N PRO A 86 -3.00 -8.47 13.54
CA PRO A 86 -2.03 -9.15 14.39
C PRO A 86 -1.76 -10.57 13.90
N PHE A 87 -0.52 -11.00 14.04
CA PHE A 87 -0.17 -12.40 13.83
C PHE A 87 -0.46 -13.12 15.14
N SER A 88 -1.50 -13.93 15.17
CA SER A 88 -1.97 -14.56 16.40
C SER A 88 -0.97 -15.55 17.02
N ARG A 89 0.02 -16.03 16.29
CA ARG A 89 1.00 -17.00 16.76
C ARG A 89 2.43 -16.66 16.42
N LEU A 90 2.64 -15.51 15.77
CA LEU A 90 3.95 -15.13 15.30
C LEU A 90 4.37 -13.88 16.04
N GLY A 91 5.46 -13.95 16.73
CA GLY A 91 5.96 -12.82 17.50
C GLY A 91 6.68 -11.81 16.65
N ASP A 92 7.26 -10.83 17.32
CA ASP A 92 7.98 -9.73 16.68
C ASP A 92 9.15 -10.22 15.82
N ALA A 93 9.73 -11.36 16.15
CA ALA A 93 10.84 -11.93 15.37
C ALA A 93 10.41 -12.30 13.95
N THR A 94 9.18 -12.81 13.79
CA THR A 94 8.67 -13.16 12.47
C THR A 94 8.32 -11.91 11.67
N LEU A 95 7.80 -10.89 12.32
CA LEU A 95 7.53 -9.61 11.69
C LEU A 95 8.82 -9.00 11.15
N GLU A 96 9.88 -9.02 11.96
CA GLU A 96 11.17 -8.48 11.55
C GLU A 96 11.78 -9.28 10.40
N ALA A 97 11.67 -10.60 10.43
CA ALA A 97 12.14 -11.45 9.35
C ALA A 97 11.39 -11.16 8.04
N SER A 98 10.07 -10.97 8.13
CA SER A 98 9.26 -10.62 6.96
C SER A 98 9.66 -9.26 6.40
N ARG A 99 9.88 -8.29 7.27
CA ARG A 99 10.30 -6.95 6.89
C ARG A 99 11.63 -6.97 6.14
N LEU A 100 12.60 -7.73 6.66
CA LEU A 100 13.90 -7.86 6.02
C LEU A 100 13.80 -8.53 4.65
N ALA A 101 13.04 -9.62 4.57
CA ALA A 101 12.87 -10.33 3.31
C ALA A 101 12.22 -9.45 2.24
N LEU A 102 11.21 -8.66 2.61
CA LEU A 102 10.53 -7.76 1.69
C LEU A 102 11.44 -6.62 1.26
N SER A 103 12.27 -6.12 2.18
CA SER A 103 13.25 -5.08 1.87
C SER A 103 14.25 -5.58 0.83
N GLU A 104 14.72 -6.82 0.97
CA GLU A 104 15.63 -7.43 -0.02
C GLU A 104 14.99 -7.56 -1.39
N LEU A 105 13.67 -7.69 -1.45
CA LEU A 105 12.93 -7.75 -2.70
C LEU A 105 12.59 -6.39 -3.28
N GLY A 106 12.94 -5.30 -2.60
CA GLY A 106 12.71 -3.95 -3.11
C GLY A 106 11.61 -3.16 -2.43
N ALA A 107 10.92 -3.75 -1.47
CA ALA A 107 9.91 -3.04 -0.67
C ALA A 107 10.59 -2.41 0.54
N HIS A 108 11.19 -1.26 0.34
CA HIS A 108 11.96 -0.59 1.38
C HIS A 108 11.12 0.16 2.40
N ASN A 109 9.84 0.33 2.11
CA ASN A 109 8.93 1.02 3.00
C ASN A 109 8.03 0.01 3.69
N PHE A 110 7.98 0.08 5.00
CA PHE A 110 7.14 -0.80 5.81
C PHE A 110 6.43 0.02 6.87
N ILE A 111 5.12 -0.15 6.98
CA ILE A 111 4.32 0.53 7.99
C ILE A 111 3.55 -0.53 8.78
N ASP A 112 3.79 -0.57 10.09
CA ASP A 112 3.00 -1.39 10.99
C ASP A 112 1.80 -0.55 11.45
N LEU A 113 0.65 -0.77 10.82
CA LEU A 113 -0.56 -0.01 11.14
C LEU A 113 -1.01 -0.22 12.59
N LEU A 114 -0.62 -1.34 13.21
CA LEU A 114 -0.97 -1.60 14.60
C LEU A 114 -0.25 -0.67 15.58
N GLN A 115 0.80 0.00 15.14
CA GLN A 115 1.51 1.01 15.95
C GLN A 115 0.81 2.37 15.92
N TYR A 116 -0.21 2.53 15.10
CA TYR A 116 -0.94 3.78 14.96
C TYR A 116 -2.43 3.54 15.25
N PRO A 117 -3.03 4.30 16.18
CA PRO A 117 -4.46 4.15 16.47
C PRO A 117 -5.30 4.38 15.21
N ASP A 118 -6.39 3.62 15.09
CA ASP A 118 -7.35 3.81 13.99
C ASP A 118 -8.31 4.94 14.35
N ASP A 119 -7.79 6.15 14.35
CA ASP A 119 -8.51 7.37 14.60
C ASP A 119 -7.95 8.49 13.71
N ALA A 120 -8.51 9.67 13.81
CA ALA A 120 -8.12 10.79 12.95
C ALA A 120 -6.63 11.10 13.05
N LEU A 121 -6.08 11.11 14.26
CA LEU A 121 -4.67 11.44 14.46
C LEU A 121 -3.73 10.35 13.96
N GLY A 122 -4.03 9.10 14.29
CA GLY A 122 -3.23 7.96 13.85
C GLY A 122 -3.23 7.84 12.32
N ASN A 123 -4.39 8.00 11.71
CA ASN A 123 -4.52 7.92 10.26
C ASN A 123 -3.83 9.10 9.55
N GLU A 124 -3.84 10.27 10.16
CA GLU A 124 -3.11 11.42 9.62
C GLU A 124 -1.60 11.18 9.61
N ARG A 125 -1.09 10.54 10.65
CA ARG A 125 0.34 10.20 10.71
C ARG A 125 0.73 9.23 9.61
N VAL A 126 -0.09 8.21 9.39
CA VAL A 126 0.15 7.25 8.31
C VAL A 126 0.04 7.94 6.96
N ARG A 127 -0.97 8.79 6.79
CA ARG A 127 -1.15 9.55 5.55
C ARG A 127 0.09 10.37 5.23
N THR A 128 0.67 11.04 6.20
CA THR A 128 1.87 11.85 6.00
C THR A 128 3.03 11.02 5.47
N MET A 129 3.19 9.80 6.01
CA MET A 129 4.23 8.89 5.53
C MET A 129 3.99 8.46 4.10
N LEU A 130 2.74 8.13 3.76
CA LEU A 130 2.40 7.68 2.42
C LEU A 130 2.46 8.81 1.40
N GLU A 131 2.09 10.02 1.78
CA GLU A 131 2.12 11.17 0.88
C GLU A 131 3.53 11.50 0.41
N ARG A 132 4.54 11.19 1.21
CA ARG A 132 5.93 11.36 0.81
C ARG A 132 6.33 10.47 -0.36
N LEU A 133 5.60 9.37 -0.55
CA LEU A 133 5.85 8.41 -1.61
C LEU A 133 4.99 8.67 -2.83
N LEU A 134 3.94 9.44 -2.68
CA LEU A 134 3.04 9.74 -3.80
C LEU A 134 3.62 10.82 -4.69
N PRO A 135 3.35 10.76 -6.00
CA PRO A 135 3.74 11.85 -6.89
C PRO A 135 2.94 13.10 -6.55
N ARG A 136 3.50 14.26 -6.86
CA ARG A 136 2.76 15.51 -6.72
C ARG A 136 1.52 15.48 -7.60
N ARG A 137 0.44 16.07 -7.10
CA ARG A 137 -0.77 16.23 -7.90
C ARG A 137 -0.40 16.95 -9.20
N ARG A 138 -0.89 16.43 -10.32
CA ARG A 138 -0.58 17.02 -11.63
C ARG A 138 -0.93 18.49 -11.69
N GLY A 139 -2.08 18.89 -11.10
CA GLY A 139 -2.47 20.29 -11.06
C GLY A 139 -1.60 21.14 -10.14
N ALA A 140 -1.19 20.59 -9.01
CA ALA A 140 -0.36 21.29 -8.03
C ALA A 140 1.07 21.51 -8.54
N ALA A 141 1.60 20.58 -9.33
CA ALA A 141 2.95 20.69 -9.89
C ALA A 141 3.09 21.85 -10.86
N LEU A 142 1.99 22.33 -11.44
CA LEU A 142 1.97 23.42 -12.39
C LEU A 142 1.66 24.76 -11.73
N SER A 143 1.42 24.78 -10.45
CA SER A 143 1.16 26.03 -9.75
C SER A 143 2.44 26.87 -9.71
N PRO A 144 2.37 28.12 -10.12
CA PRO A 144 3.56 28.98 -10.03
C PRO A 144 3.96 29.16 -8.58
N PRO A 145 5.24 29.27 -8.31
CA PRO A 145 5.71 29.49 -6.97
C PRO A 145 5.21 30.81 -6.38
#